data_c79797df2f4ace13be3837c69fe89c1d
#
_entry.id   c79797df2f4ace13be3837c69fe89c1d
#
_cell.length_a   1.000
_cell.length_b   1.000
_cell.length_c   1.000
_cell.angle_alpha   90.00
_cell.angle_beta   90.00
_cell.angle_gamma   90.00
#
_symmetry.space_group_name_H-M   'P 1'
#
loop_
_entity.id
_entity.type
_entity.pdbx_description
1 polymer ?
#
loop_
_entity_poly.entity_id
_entity_poly.type
_entity_poly.pdbx_seq_one_letter_code
_entity_poly.pdbx_strand_id
1 'polypeptide(L)'
;LSESENSASTTTNVNMNVARSYWEGNAYTFNSGDKAGSDLDINLSDSSVWKGKVSGAGDASVSLQNGSVWNVTGSSTVDALAVKDSTVNITKATVNTGTFASQNGTLIVDASSENTLDISGKASGDLRVYSAGSLDLINEQTAFISTGKDSTLKATGTTEGGLYQYDLTQGADGNFYFVKNTHKASNASSVIQAMAAAPANVANLQADTLSARQDAVRLSENDKGGVWIQYFGGKQKHTTAGNASYDLDVNGVMLGGDTRFMTEDGSWLAGVAMSSAKGDMTTMQSKGDTEGYSFHAYLSRQYNNGIFIDTAAQFVSLQQHG
;
A
#
# COMPACT_ATOMS: atom_id res chain seq x y z
N LEU A 1 23.74 40.81 11.94
CA LEU A 1 24.88 40.85 11.00
C LEU A 1 25.20 42.29 10.68
N SER A 2 26.36 42.78 11.11
CA SER A 2 26.79 44.17 10.87
C SER A 2 27.28 44.33 9.43
N GLU A 3 26.71 45.27 8.68
CA GLU A 3 27.32 45.76 7.45
C GLU A 3 28.66 46.40 7.79
N SER A 4 29.75 45.87 7.25
CA SER A 4 31.00 46.59 7.28
C SER A 4 31.13 47.39 5.98
N GLU A 5 31.09 48.68 6.09
CA GLU A 5 31.33 49.65 4.97
C GLU A 5 32.78 49.68 4.48
N ASN A 6 33.47 48.57 4.35
CA ASN A 6 34.78 48.56 3.80
C ASN A 6 34.82 47.87 2.44
N SER A 7 35.35 48.59 1.45
CA SER A 7 35.42 48.25 0.04
C SER A 7 36.36 47.10 -0.32
N ALA A 8 36.54 46.12 0.52
CA ALA A 8 37.13 44.84 0.21
C ALA A 8 36.02 43.82 0.09
N SER A 9 35.99 43.11 -1.03
CA SER A 9 35.10 41.95 -1.25
C SER A 9 35.38 40.88 -0.19
N THR A 10 34.70 40.94 0.95
CA THR A 10 34.78 39.91 2.01
C THR A 10 33.53 39.08 1.98
N THR A 11 33.68 37.83 1.58
CA THR A 11 32.64 36.80 1.76
C THR A 11 32.48 36.53 3.27
N THR A 12 31.26 36.53 3.78
CA THR A 12 31.02 36.16 5.16
C THR A 12 30.56 34.70 5.18
N ASN A 13 31.40 33.82 5.71
CA ASN A 13 31.07 32.39 5.85
C ASN A 13 30.48 32.13 7.22
N VAL A 14 29.30 31.53 7.25
CA VAL A 14 28.59 31.12 8.48
C VAL A 14 28.42 29.61 8.49
N ASN A 15 29.06 28.95 9.45
CA ASN A 15 28.87 27.53 9.71
C ASN A 15 27.93 27.32 10.88
N MET A 16 26.79 26.71 10.62
CA MET A 16 25.81 26.36 11.65
C MET A 16 25.79 24.85 11.87
N ASN A 17 26.30 24.41 13.00
CA ASN A 17 26.31 22.99 13.36
C ASN A 17 25.26 22.72 14.42
N VAL A 18 24.31 21.83 14.11
CA VAL A 18 23.20 21.41 14.98
C VAL A 18 23.36 19.93 15.25
N ALA A 19 23.71 19.57 16.47
CA ALA A 19 23.87 18.18 16.88
C ALA A 19 22.99 17.83 18.06
N ARG A 20 22.24 16.72 17.99
CA ARG A 20 21.33 16.24 19.04
C ARG A 20 20.36 17.30 19.55
N SER A 21 19.84 18.13 18.65
CA SER A 21 19.09 19.34 18.98
C SER A 21 17.90 19.57 18.07
N TYR A 22 16.92 20.30 18.59
CA TYR A 22 15.81 20.83 17.80
C TYR A 22 16.06 22.31 17.52
N TRP A 23 15.96 22.70 16.27
CA TRP A 23 16.01 24.09 15.83
C TRP A 23 14.75 24.43 15.04
N GLU A 24 14.07 25.51 15.43
CA GLU A 24 12.96 26.10 14.68
C GLU A 24 13.30 27.53 14.31
N GLY A 25 13.30 27.80 13.01
CA GLY A 25 13.65 29.10 12.45
C GLY A 25 14.11 29.01 11.01
N ASN A 26 14.04 30.14 10.31
CA ASN A 26 14.45 30.24 8.91
C ASN A 26 15.91 30.71 8.81
N ALA A 27 16.58 30.27 7.77
CA ALA A 27 17.90 30.74 7.38
C ALA A 27 17.78 31.68 6.18
N TYR A 28 18.49 32.78 6.22
CA TYR A 28 18.51 33.79 5.16
C TYR A 28 19.93 34.07 4.71
N THR A 29 20.13 34.03 3.40
CA THR A 29 21.36 34.49 2.75
C THR A 29 21.07 35.75 1.98
N PHE A 30 22.07 36.61 1.82
CA PHE A 30 21.94 37.83 1.02
C PHE A 30 23.12 38.00 0.12
N ASN A 31 22.88 38.68 -1.00
CA ASN A 31 23.92 39.14 -1.93
C ASN A 31 23.72 40.66 -2.08
N SER A 32 24.72 41.43 -1.88
CA SER A 32 24.65 42.89 -1.92
C SER A 32 25.23 43.49 -3.23
N GLY A 33 24.76 43.00 -4.38
CA GLY A 33 25.20 43.48 -5.71
C GLY A 33 26.63 43.06 -6.02
N ASP A 34 27.52 44.01 -6.34
CA ASP A 34 28.92 43.73 -6.71
C ASP A 34 29.81 43.29 -5.54
N LYS A 35 29.27 43.14 -4.34
CA LYS A 35 29.99 42.64 -3.17
C LYS A 35 29.79 41.15 -3.01
N ALA A 36 30.81 40.44 -2.53
CA ALA A 36 30.70 39.01 -2.20
C ALA A 36 29.57 38.77 -1.24
N GLY A 37 28.78 37.76 -1.54
CA GLY A 37 27.62 37.36 -0.75
C GLY A 37 27.96 36.67 0.56
N SER A 38 26.95 36.19 1.25
CA SER A 38 27.10 35.31 2.43
C SER A 38 27.06 33.85 2.00
N ASP A 39 28.04 33.06 2.46
CA ASP A 39 28.02 31.61 2.35
C ASP A 39 27.47 31.05 3.68
N LEU A 40 26.48 30.18 3.60
CA LEU A 40 25.84 29.57 4.78
C LEU A 40 25.91 28.06 4.67
N ASP A 41 26.69 27.45 5.55
CA ASP A 41 26.73 26.00 5.72
C ASP A 41 25.90 25.55 6.92
N ILE A 42 24.86 24.77 6.69
CA ILE A 42 24.02 24.19 7.72
C ILE A 42 24.31 22.71 7.82
N ASN A 43 24.81 22.25 8.94
CA ASN A 43 25.13 20.85 9.21
C ASN A 43 24.27 20.31 10.34
N LEU A 44 23.38 19.37 10.04
CA LEU A 44 22.57 18.65 11.03
C LEU A 44 23.16 17.26 11.25
N SER A 45 23.36 16.88 12.50
CA SER A 45 23.89 15.57 12.86
C SER A 45 23.19 14.96 14.08
N ASP A 46 23.36 13.66 14.24
CA ASP A 46 23.01 12.90 15.45
C ASP A 46 21.54 13.11 15.87
N SER A 47 20.63 12.82 14.97
CA SER A 47 19.17 12.90 15.18
C SER A 47 18.64 14.31 15.45
N SER A 48 19.31 15.33 14.91
CA SER A 48 18.84 16.71 15.00
C SER A 48 17.62 16.94 14.11
N VAL A 49 16.75 17.83 14.55
CA VAL A 49 15.56 18.21 13.79
C VAL A 49 15.59 19.72 13.53
N TRP A 50 15.48 20.08 12.28
CA TRP A 50 15.31 21.46 11.85
C TRP A 50 13.91 21.66 11.23
N LYS A 51 13.20 22.68 11.70
CA LYS A 51 11.94 23.14 11.13
C LYS A 51 12.11 24.56 10.63
N GLY A 52 12.19 24.73 9.33
CA GLY A 52 12.48 26.04 8.73
C GLY A 52 12.67 25.95 7.21
N LYS A 53 13.01 27.10 6.63
CA LYS A 53 13.33 27.23 5.22
C LYS A 53 14.65 27.98 5.01
N VAL A 54 15.25 27.80 3.83
CA VAL A 54 16.36 28.60 3.34
C VAL A 54 15.86 29.55 2.27
N SER A 55 16.20 30.83 2.36
CA SER A 55 15.87 31.81 1.34
C SER A 55 16.93 32.90 1.26
N GLY A 56 16.99 33.58 0.13
CA GLY A 56 17.95 34.68 -0.11
C GLY A 56 18.70 34.48 -1.40
N ALA A 57 19.63 35.35 -1.68
CA ALA A 57 20.40 35.40 -2.94
C ALA A 57 21.89 35.04 -2.77
N GLY A 58 22.33 34.76 -1.56
CA GLY A 58 23.69 34.25 -1.29
C GLY A 58 23.73 32.72 -1.30
N ASP A 59 24.91 32.15 -1.31
CA ASP A 59 25.14 30.72 -1.38
C ASP A 59 24.75 30.04 -0.08
N ALA A 60 24.11 28.86 -0.18
CA ALA A 60 23.74 28.05 0.97
C ALA A 60 23.98 26.58 0.69
N SER A 61 24.57 25.88 1.64
CA SER A 61 24.63 24.43 1.62
C SER A 61 23.96 23.81 2.86
N VAL A 62 23.30 22.67 2.66
CA VAL A 62 22.64 21.92 3.74
C VAL A 62 23.12 20.47 3.73
N SER A 63 23.63 20.00 4.85
CA SER A 63 24.07 18.64 5.04
C SER A 63 23.33 18.00 6.24
N LEU A 64 22.73 16.85 6.01
CA LEU A 64 22.07 16.05 7.03
C LEU A 64 22.74 14.69 7.17
N GLN A 65 23.00 14.28 8.40
CA GLN A 65 23.60 12.97 8.67
C GLN A 65 23.07 12.33 9.98
N ASN A 66 23.20 11.01 10.08
CA ASN A 66 22.96 10.25 11.29
C ASN A 66 21.54 10.46 11.88
N GLY A 67 20.50 10.21 11.09
CA GLY A 67 19.11 10.26 11.53
C GLY A 67 18.53 11.66 11.65
N SER A 68 19.17 12.69 11.11
CA SER A 68 18.68 14.06 11.19
C SER A 68 17.50 14.29 10.24
N VAL A 69 16.68 15.28 10.56
CA VAL A 69 15.45 15.60 9.82
C VAL A 69 15.37 17.09 9.52
N TRP A 70 15.16 17.44 8.27
CA TRP A 70 14.79 18.79 7.86
C TRP A 70 13.30 18.82 7.46
N ASN A 71 12.46 19.46 8.29
CA ASN A 71 11.07 19.75 7.96
C ASN A 71 11.00 21.11 7.27
N VAL A 72 10.86 21.10 5.97
CA VAL A 72 10.84 22.32 5.15
C VAL A 72 9.48 23.01 5.28
N THR A 73 9.49 24.27 5.74
CA THR A 73 8.26 25.01 6.02
C THR A 73 7.80 25.93 4.90
N GLY A 74 8.60 26.11 3.87
CA GLY A 74 8.32 26.94 2.70
C GLY A 74 9.38 26.76 1.63
N SER A 75 9.11 27.27 0.44
CA SER A 75 10.05 27.14 -0.70
C SER A 75 11.45 27.56 -0.27
N SER A 76 12.39 26.68 -0.55
CA SER A 76 13.80 26.81 -0.15
C SER A 76 14.72 26.69 -1.35
N THR A 77 15.79 27.46 -1.37
CA THR A 77 16.83 27.38 -2.39
C THR A 77 18.17 27.20 -1.72
N VAL A 78 18.92 26.19 -2.15
CA VAL A 78 20.27 25.87 -1.68
C VAL A 78 21.15 25.48 -2.85
N ASP A 79 22.45 25.72 -2.77
CA ASP A 79 23.40 25.36 -3.83
C ASP A 79 23.77 23.88 -3.78
N ALA A 80 23.83 23.34 -2.57
CA ALA A 80 24.10 21.94 -2.34
C ALA A 80 23.22 21.36 -1.23
N LEU A 81 22.68 20.17 -1.47
CA LEU A 81 21.96 19.40 -0.49
C LEU A 81 22.57 17.99 -0.40
N ALA A 82 23.07 17.64 0.78
CA ALA A 82 23.60 16.31 1.08
C ALA A 82 22.76 15.62 2.15
N VAL A 83 22.33 14.38 1.89
CA VAL A 83 21.47 13.62 2.79
C VAL A 83 22.07 12.23 3.01
N LYS A 84 22.57 11.99 4.23
CA LYS A 84 23.14 10.69 4.58
C LYS A 84 22.41 10.11 5.80
N ASP A 85 21.81 8.91 5.65
CA ASP A 85 21.04 8.26 6.71
C ASP A 85 20.05 9.21 7.41
N SER A 86 19.40 10.09 6.65
CA SER A 86 18.65 11.25 7.16
C SER A 86 17.43 11.54 6.29
N THR A 87 16.57 12.45 6.75
CA THR A 87 15.27 12.70 6.10
C THR A 87 15.10 14.18 5.75
N VAL A 88 14.60 14.45 4.55
CA VAL A 88 14.08 15.75 4.13
C VAL A 88 12.56 15.63 3.92
N ASN A 89 11.78 16.44 4.62
CA ASN A 89 10.33 16.47 4.53
C ASN A 89 9.90 17.76 3.81
N ILE A 90 9.38 17.60 2.59
CA ILE A 90 8.94 18.69 1.72
C ILE A 90 7.43 18.70 1.49
N THR A 91 6.64 18.03 2.32
CA THR A 91 5.18 17.90 2.14
C THR A 91 4.45 19.24 1.96
N LYS A 92 5.06 20.35 2.35
CA LYS A 92 4.46 21.70 2.30
C LYS A 92 5.26 22.69 1.45
N ALA A 93 6.28 22.22 0.72
CA ALA A 93 7.22 23.14 0.10
C ALA A 93 7.97 22.49 -1.07
N THR A 94 8.55 23.31 -1.91
CA THR A 94 9.54 22.94 -2.93
C THR A 94 10.93 23.27 -2.42
N VAL A 95 11.89 22.38 -2.66
CA VAL A 95 13.32 22.62 -2.45
C VAL A 95 14.01 22.64 -3.79
N ASN A 96 14.61 23.79 -4.14
CA ASN A 96 15.47 23.96 -5.30
C ASN A 96 16.92 23.79 -4.85
N THR A 97 17.68 22.95 -5.54
CA THR A 97 19.10 22.76 -5.23
C THR A 97 19.94 22.69 -6.50
N GLY A 98 21.16 23.26 -6.43
CA GLY A 98 22.14 23.16 -7.49
C GLY A 98 22.67 21.73 -7.62
N THR A 99 23.08 21.12 -6.53
CA THR A 99 23.56 19.74 -6.47
C THR A 99 22.90 18.95 -5.37
N PHE A 100 22.71 17.66 -5.63
CA PHE A 100 22.11 16.73 -4.67
C PHE A 100 22.92 15.45 -4.54
N ALA A 101 23.24 15.07 -3.31
CA ALA A 101 23.89 13.81 -3.02
C ALA A 101 23.16 13.08 -1.91
N SER A 102 22.81 11.80 -2.13
CA SER A 102 22.11 10.99 -1.15
C SER A 102 22.82 9.66 -0.92
N GLN A 103 22.94 9.29 0.34
CA GLN A 103 23.34 7.96 0.78
C GLN A 103 22.36 7.46 1.81
N ASN A 104 21.53 6.46 1.42
CA ASN A 104 20.45 5.95 2.26
C ASN A 104 19.51 7.07 2.78
N GLY A 105 19.31 8.12 1.95
CA GLY A 105 18.46 9.25 2.29
C GLY A 105 16.98 8.93 2.16
N THR A 106 16.16 9.73 2.83
CA THR A 106 14.71 9.66 2.76
C THR A 106 14.12 11.01 2.37
N LEU A 107 13.22 11.04 1.41
CA LEU A 107 12.42 12.19 1.02
C LEU A 107 10.96 11.92 1.36
N ILE A 108 10.31 12.82 2.08
CA ILE A 108 8.88 12.76 2.36
C ILE A 108 8.19 13.85 1.55
N VAL A 109 7.28 13.44 0.67
CA VAL A 109 6.47 14.31 -0.18
C VAL A 109 4.99 14.17 0.18
N ASP A 110 4.16 15.05 -0.35
CA ASP A 110 2.71 14.86 -0.42
C ASP A 110 2.34 14.59 -1.89
N ALA A 111 2.06 13.34 -2.22
CA ALA A 111 1.78 12.94 -3.59
C ALA A 111 0.45 13.48 -4.14
N SER A 112 -0.40 14.08 -3.31
CA SER A 112 -1.62 14.77 -3.71
C SER A 112 -1.41 16.26 -4.02
N SER A 113 -0.21 16.80 -3.79
CA SER A 113 0.13 18.23 -3.91
C SER A 113 1.31 18.44 -4.86
N GLU A 114 1.52 19.67 -5.26
CA GLU A 114 2.67 20.09 -6.07
C GLU A 114 3.86 20.47 -5.17
N ASN A 115 4.53 19.47 -4.61
CA ASN A 115 5.77 19.68 -3.86
C ASN A 115 6.90 18.89 -4.53
N THR A 116 8.03 19.54 -4.77
CA THR A 116 9.11 18.97 -5.56
C THR A 116 10.49 19.20 -4.93
N LEU A 117 11.38 18.23 -5.12
CA LEU A 117 12.81 18.41 -5.00
C LEU A 117 13.35 18.68 -6.41
N ASP A 118 13.68 19.93 -6.70
CA ASP A 118 14.15 20.38 -8.00
C ASP A 118 15.68 20.54 -8.00
N ILE A 119 16.37 19.73 -8.81
CA ILE A 119 17.82 19.63 -8.85
C ILE A 119 18.30 20.12 -10.23
N SER A 120 18.85 21.31 -10.28
CA SER A 120 19.26 21.93 -11.53
C SER A 120 20.58 21.38 -12.09
N GLY A 121 21.43 20.79 -11.27
CA GLY A 121 22.73 20.26 -11.65
C GLY A 121 22.85 18.76 -11.39
N LYS A 122 23.94 18.34 -10.77
CA LYS A 122 24.26 16.93 -10.57
C LYS A 122 23.43 16.34 -9.41
N ALA A 123 22.74 15.22 -9.68
CA ALA A 123 22.10 14.40 -8.67
C ALA A 123 22.72 13.00 -8.62
N SER A 124 22.98 12.46 -7.42
CA SER A 124 23.65 11.17 -7.27
C SER A 124 23.24 10.44 -5.99
N GLY A 125 23.42 9.12 -5.99
CA GLY A 125 23.22 8.25 -4.84
C GLY A 125 21.89 7.54 -4.83
N ASP A 126 21.44 7.14 -3.65
CA ASP A 126 20.19 6.40 -3.43
C ASP A 126 19.25 7.18 -2.51
N LEU A 127 17.96 7.17 -2.83
CA LEU A 127 16.92 7.92 -2.12
C LEU A 127 15.65 7.09 -2.02
N ARG A 128 15.08 7.01 -0.81
CA ARG A 128 13.73 6.47 -0.62
C ARG A 128 12.72 7.61 -0.55
N VAL A 129 11.61 7.45 -1.24
CA VAL A 129 10.55 8.45 -1.28
C VAL A 129 9.29 7.89 -0.65
N TYR A 130 8.77 8.60 0.33
CA TYR A 130 7.49 8.30 0.99
C TYR A 130 6.50 9.44 0.75
N SER A 131 5.23 9.09 0.55
CA SER A 131 4.17 10.09 0.55
C SER A 131 3.47 10.14 1.90
N ALA A 132 3.31 11.35 2.43
CA ALA A 132 2.53 11.63 3.64
C ALA A 132 1.16 12.27 3.33
N GLY A 133 0.75 12.31 2.08
CA GLY A 133 -0.48 12.94 1.62
C GLY A 133 -1.73 12.08 1.75
N SER A 134 -2.87 12.67 1.43
CA SER A 134 -4.15 11.98 1.36
C SER A 134 -4.16 10.90 0.29
N LEU A 135 -4.83 9.78 0.58
CA LEU A 135 -4.95 8.63 -0.33
C LEU A 135 -5.88 8.87 -1.53
N ASP A 136 -6.53 10.03 -1.62
CA ASP A 136 -7.64 10.21 -2.55
C ASP A 136 -7.23 10.49 -3.99
N LEU A 137 -6.17 11.26 -4.19
CA LEU A 137 -5.71 11.63 -5.54
C LEU A 137 -4.18 11.75 -5.59
N ILE A 138 -3.57 10.93 -6.41
CA ILE A 138 -2.13 11.05 -6.75
C ILE A 138 -2.00 11.84 -8.04
N ASN A 139 -1.20 12.88 -8.05
CA ASN A 139 -0.91 13.63 -9.24
C ASN A 139 0.18 12.95 -10.08
N GLU A 140 -0.24 12.17 -11.07
CA GLU A 140 0.66 11.42 -11.95
C GLU A 140 1.49 12.32 -12.90
N GLN A 141 1.16 13.60 -13.00
CA GLN A 141 1.86 14.56 -13.86
C GLN A 141 2.91 15.38 -13.10
N THR A 142 2.91 15.36 -11.78
CA THR A 142 3.88 16.07 -10.97
C THR A 142 5.19 15.30 -10.88
N ALA A 143 6.29 15.93 -11.29
CA ALA A 143 7.64 15.45 -11.04
C ALA A 143 7.99 15.75 -9.57
N PHE A 144 7.92 14.74 -8.69
CA PHE A 144 8.29 14.90 -7.28
C PHE A 144 9.80 15.07 -7.07
N ILE A 145 10.58 14.59 -8.01
CA ILE A 145 12.01 14.87 -8.10
C ILE A 145 12.29 15.26 -9.56
N SER A 146 12.76 16.48 -9.76
CA SER A 146 13.23 16.98 -11.05
C SER A 146 14.75 16.93 -11.08
N THR A 147 15.33 16.35 -12.12
CA THR A 147 16.79 16.19 -12.22
C THR A 147 17.30 16.65 -13.56
N GLY A 148 18.55 17.13 -13.57
CA GLY A 148 19.28 17.37 -14.82
C GLY A 148 19.66 16.08 -15.56
N LYS A 149 20.05 16.21 -16.83
CA LYS A 149 20.36 15.07 -17.73
C LYS A 149 21.51 14.18 -17.26
N ASP A 150 22.39 14.67 -16.41
CA ASP A 150 23.57 13.94 -15.91
C ASP A 150 23.31 13.31 -14.52
N SER A 151 22.06 13.06 -14.18
CA SER A 151 21.66 12.46 -12.91
C SER A 151 22.00 10.97 -12.87
N THR A 152 22.64 10.56 -11.78
CA THR A 152 22.86 9.14 -11.41
C THR A 152 22.08 8.76 -10.17
N LEU A 153 21.12 9.57 -9.77
CA LEU A 153 20.24 9.33 -8.62
C LEU A 153 19.36 8.11 -8.89
N LYS A 154 19.29 7.23 -7.90
CA LYS A 154 18.38 6.10 -7.87
C LYS A 154 17.32 6.35 -6.78
N ALA A 155 16.14 6.76 -7.19
CA ALA A 155 15.05 6.96 -6.25
C ALA A 155 14.04 5.82 -6.36
N THR A 156 13.56 5.36 -5.19
CA THR A 156 12.56 4.30 -5.09
C THR A 156 11.49 4.71 -4.09
N GLY A 157 10.26 4.31 -4.33
CA GLY A 157 9.16 4.59 -3.41
C GLY A 157 7.87 4.00 -3.91
N THR A 158 6.93 3.84 -2.99
CA THR A 158 5.56 3.42 -3.30
C THR A 158 4.60 4.27 -2.48
N THR A 159 3.43 4.53 -3.03
CA THR A 159 2.32 5.16 -2.32
C THR A 159 1.00 4.54 -2.75
N GLU A 160 -0.07 4.85 -2.05
CA GLU A 160 -1.41 4.38 -2.38
C GLU A 160 -2.30 5.55 -2.72
N GLY A 161 -3.18 5.37 -3.70
CA GLY A 161 -4.17 6.35 -4.08
C GLY A 161 -5.45 5.66 -4.57
N GLY A 162 -6.57 5.87 -3.88
CA GLY A 162 -7.83 5.21 -4.19
C GLY A 162 -7.70 3.70 -4.23
N LEU A 163 -7.97 3.10 -5.40
CA LEU A 163 -7.99 1.64 -5.57
C LEU A 163 -6.62 1.01 -5.90
N TYR A 164 -5.61 1.81 -6.17
CA TYR A 164 -4.34 1.33 -6.73
C TYR A 164 -3.13 1.72 -5.89
N GLN A 165 -2.07 0.92 -6.02
CA GLN A 165 -0.73 1.30 -5.61
C GLN A 165 -0.06 2.09 -6.74
N TYR A 166 0.81 3.05 -6.37
CA TYR A 166 1.63 3.83 -7.28
C TYR A 166 3.09 3.58 -6.95
N ASP A 167 3.89 3.32 -7.97
CA ASP A 167 5.33 3.12 -7.83
C ASP A 167 6.06 4.38 -8.34
N LEU A 168 7.09 4.83 -7.62
CA LEU A 168 7.95 5.92 -8.09
C LEU A 168 8.78 5.42 -9.27
N THR A 169 8.65 6.07 -10.41
CA THR A 169 9.26 5.66 -11.67
C THR A 169 9.99 6.85 -12.31
N GLN A 170 11.18 6.60 -12.85
CA GLN A 170 11.91 7.61 -13.61
C GLN A 170 11.36 7.69 -15.04
N GLY A 171 10.96 8.88 -15.46
CA GLY A 171 10.52 9.18 -16.82
C GLY A 171 11.68 9.27 -17.81
N ALA A 172 11.36 9.33 -19.10
CA ALA A 172 12.35 9.51 -20.16
C ALA A 172 13.07 10.87 -20.10
N ASP A 173 12.49 11.84 -19.41
CA ASP A 173 13.04 13.17 -19.13
C ASP A 173 14.03 13.18 -17.96
N GLY A 174 14.21 12.05 -17.27
CA GLY A 174 15.07 11.90 -16.11
C GLY A 174 14.39 12.20 -14.77
N ASN A 175 13.17 12.74 -14.78
CA ASN A 175 12.42 13.10 -13.58
C ASN A 175 11.70 11.91 -12.97
N PHE A 176 11.28 12.01 -11.71
CA PHE A 176 10.60 10.92 -11.01
C PHE A 176 9.14 11.27 -10.71
N TYR A 177 8.26 10.33 -11.05
CA TYR A 177 6.82 10.44 -10.96
C TYR A 177 6.24 9.25 -10.19
N PHE A 178 5.16 9.43 -9.45
CA PHE A 178 4.35 8.31 -9.00
C PHE A 178 3.42 7.86 -10.14
N VAL A 179 3.65 6.66 -10.62
CA VAL A 179 2.89 6.07 -11.74
C VAL A 179 2.02 4.95 -11.21
N LYS A 180 0.75 4.96 -11.63
CA LYS A 180 -0.23 3.94 -11.25
C LYS A 180 0.23 2.54 -11.65
N ASN A 181 0.24 1.64 -10.69
CA ASN A 181 0.45 0.22 -10.94
C ASN A 181 -0.91 -0.48 -11.06
N THR A 182 -1.35 -0.69 -12.30
CA THR A 182 -2.66 -1.32 -12.58
C THR A 182 -2.73 -2.80 -12.17
N HIS A 183 -1.62 -3.40 -11.81
CA HIS A 183 -1.53 -4.79 -11.38
C HIS A 183 -1.47 -4.94 -9.85
N LYS A 184 -1.44 -3.83 -9.11
CA LYS A 184 -1.41 -3.84 -7.66
C LYS A 184 -2.56 -3.01 -7.10
N ALA A 185 -3.46 -3.67 -6.36
CA ALA A 185 -4.49 -3.00 -5.59
C ALA A 185 -3.87 -2.25 -4.40
N SER A 186 -4.48 -1.14 -4.00
CA SER A 186 -4.16 -0.52 -2.72
C SER A 186 -4.55 -1.45 -1.55
N ASN A 187 -3.97 -1.24 -0.38
CA ASN A 187 -4.30 -2.02 0.79
C ASN A 187 -5.79 -1.95 1.15
N ALA A 188 -6.36 -0.76 1.12
CA ALA A 188 -7.80 -0.55 1.35
C ALA A 188 -8.65 -1.31 0.32
N SER A 189 -8.31 -1.22 -0.96
CA SER A 189 -9.00 -1.94 -2.03
C SER A 189 -8.87 -3.46 -1.85
N SER A 190 -7.70 -3.95 -1.46
CA SER A 190 -7.44 -5.37 -1.21
C SER A 190 -8.33 -5.92 -0.10
N VAL A 191 -8.48 -5.19 1.00
CA VAL A 191 -9.37 -5.56 2.11
C VAL A 191 -10.82 -5.61 1.64
N ILE A 192 -11.30 -4.57 0.94
CA ILE A 192 -12.68 -4.53 0.43
C ILE A 192 -12.95 -5.68 -0.53
N GLN A 193 -12.04 -5.97 -1.45
CA GLN A 193 -12.18 -7.08 -2.40
C GLN A 193 -12.19 -8.44 -1.69
N ALA A 194 -11.35 -8.63 -0.68
CA ALA A 194 -11.32 -9.85 0.12
C ALA A 194 -12.62 -10.03 0.92
N MET A 195 -13.12 -8.97 1.56
CA MET A 195 -14.39 -8.99 2.27
C MET A 195 -15.57 -9.29 1.34
N ALA A 196 -15.57 -8.78 0.12
CA ALA A 196 -16.61 -9.07 -0.87
C ALA A 196 -16.55 -10.53 -1.39
N ALA A 197 -15.37 -11.13 -1.49
CA ALA A 197 -15.16 -12.46 -2.03
C ALA A 197 -15.29 -13.59 -0.97
N ALA A 198 -14.92 -13.35 0.27
CA ALA A 198 -14.91 -14.36 1.32
C ALA A 198 -16.26 -15.05 1.54
N PRO A 199 -17.41 -14.36 1.54
CA PRO A 199 -18.73 -15.01 1.67
C PRO A 199 -19.03 -16.00 0.56
N ALA A 200 -18.68 -15.67 -0.68
CA ALA A 200 -18.89 -16.57 -1.81
C ALA A 200 -18.06 -17.85 -1.67
N ASN A 201 -16.82 -17.73 -1.18
CA ASN A 201 -15.97 -18.89 -0.95
C ASN A 201 -16.48 -19.78 0.19
N VAL A 202 -17.03 -19.21 1.26
CA VAL A 202 -17.71 -19.97 2.32
C VAL A 202 -18.93 -20.68 1.76
N ALA A 203 -19.75 -20.02 0.97
CA ALA A 203 -20.94 -20.60 0.35
C ALA A 203 -20.58 -21.75 -0.63
N ASN A 204 -19.50 -21.59 -1.41
CA ASN A 204 -19.02 -22.66 -2.29
C ASN A 204 -18.56 -23.89 -1.50
N LEU A 205 -17.84 -23.71 -0.39
CA LEU A 205 -17.40 -24.81 0.45
C LEU A 205 -18.58 -25.57 1.08
N GLN A 206 -19.66 -24.86 1.43
CA GLN A 206 -20.92 -25.48 1.87
C GLN A 206 -21.58 -26.30 0.75
N ALA A 207 -21.60 -25.76 -0.47
CA ALA A 207 -22.14 -26.47 -1.64
C ALA A 207 -21.32 -27.73 -1.98
N ASP A 208 -19.99 -27.64 -1.91
CA ASP A 208 -19.08 -28.80 -2.13
C ASP A 208 -19.32 -29.87 -1.07
N THR A 209 -19.54 -29.48 0.18
CA THR A 209 -19.86 -30.39 1.28
C THR A 209 -21.16 -31.14 1.02
N LEU A 210 -22.19 -30.44 0.53
CA LEU A 210 -23.45 -31.05 0.16
C LEU A 210 -23.28 -32.01 -1.04
N SER A 211 -22.55 -31.61 -2.05
CA SER A 211 -22.24 -32.46 -3.20
C SER A 211 -21.52 -33.75 -2.80
N ALA A 212 -20.58 -33.65 -1.85
CA ALA A 212 -19.91 -34.82 -1.29
C ALA A 212 -20.87 -35.79 -0.60
N ARG A 213 -21.92 -35.28 0.07
CA ARG A 213 -23.00 -36.16 0.63
C ARG A 213 -23.80 -36.84 -0.47
N GLN A 214 -24.21 -36.10 -1.52
CA GLN A 214 -24.93 -36.66 -2.65
C GLN A 214 -24.13 -37.79 -3.33
N ASP A 215 -22.84 -37.57 -3.51
CA ASP A 215 -21.90 -38.56 -4.05
C ASP A 215 -21.78 -39.81 -3.16
N ALA A 216 -21.65 -39.60 -1.85
CA ALA A 216 -21.53 -40.72 -0.92
C ALA A 216 -22.74 -41.64 -0.96
N VAL A 217 -23.95 -41.08 -1.00
CA VAL A 217 -25.19 -41.87 -1.11
C VAL A 217 -25.27 -42.55 -2.47
N ARG A 218 -24.90 -41.87 -3.55
CA ARG A 218 -24.93 -42.43 -4.91
C ARG A 218 -23.99 -43.62 -5.08
N LEU A 219 -22.79 -43.54 -4.50
CA LEU A 219 -21.76 -44.58 -4.60
C LEU A 219 -22.01 -45.76 -3.66
N SER A 220 -22.92 -45.63 -2.70
CA SER A 220 -23.31 -46.70 -1.79
C SER A 220 -24.60 -47.37 -2.24
N GLU A 221 -24.53 -48.63 -2.63
CA GLU A 221 -25.72 -49.40 -3.06
C GLU A 221 -26.73 -49.60 -1.93
N ASN A 222 -26.29 -49.62 -0.69
CA ASN A 222 -27.11 -49.92 0.50
C ASN A 222 -27.56 -48.67 1.27
N ASP A 223 -27.10 -47.50 0.92
CA ASP A 223 -27.48 -46.25 1.58
C ASP A 223 -28.89 -45.81 1.13
N LYS A 224 -29.86 -45.89 2.00
CA LYS A 224 -31.23 -45.45 1.77
C LYS A 224 -31.49 -44.00 2.16
N GLY A 225 -30.40 -43.29 2.53
CA GLY A 225 -30.49 -42.00 3.16
C GLY A 225 -30.70 -42.10 4.66
N GLY A 226 -30.78 -40.97 5.34
CA GLY A 226 -30.95 -40.86 6.77
C GLY A 226 -30.56 -39.49 7.30
N VAL A 227 -30.48 -39.39 8.61
CA VAL A 227 -29.90 -38.19 9.26
C VAL A 227 -28.39 -38.28 9.20
N TRP A 228 -27.74 -37.20 8.84
CA TRP A 228 -26.28 -37.12 8.68
C TRP A 228 -25.74 -35.82 9.25
N ILE A 229 -24.49 -35.84 9.64
CA ILE A 229 -23.71 -34.66 10.06
C ILE A 229 -22.36 -34.72 9.39
N GLN A 230 -21.90 -33.58 8.93
CA GLN A 230 -20.59 -33.45 8.30
C GLN A 230 -19.90 -32.17 8.77
N TYR A 231 -18.65 -32.32 9.21
CA TYR A 231 -17.75 -31.19 9.44
C TYR A 231 -17.08 -30.81 8.13
N PHE A 232 -16.92 -29.53 7.90
CA PHE A 232 -16.18 -29.00 6.74
C PHE A 232 -15.30 -27.84 7.15
N GLY A 233 -14.22 -27.63 6.43
CA GLY A 233 -13.32 -26.53 6.70
C GLY A 233 -11.96 -26.72 6.07
N GLY A 234 -11.13 -25.73 6.23
CA GLY A 234 -9.77 -25.72 5.75
C GLY A 234 -9.23 -24.32 5.49
N LYS A 235 -7.93 -24.27 5.26
CA LYS A 235 -7.21 -23.02 4.91
C LYS A 235 -7.08 -22.92 3.40
N GLN A 236 -7.50 -21.81 2.88
CA GLN A 236 -7.47 -21.53 1.45
C GLN A 236 -6.76 -20.20 1.20
N LYS A 237 -5.98 -20.14 0.12
CA LYS A 237 -5.39 -18.90 -0.37
C LYS A 237 -6.14 -18.45 -1.61
N HIS A 238 -6.58 -17.23 -1.58
CA HIS A 238 -7.35 -16.64 -2.67
C HIS A 238 -6.64 -15.43 -3.23
N THR A 239 -6.79 -15.22 -4.53
CA THR A 239 -6.40 -13.97 -5.19
C THR A 239 -7.60 -13.46 -5.99
N THR A 240 -8.00 -12.22 -5.74
CA THR A 240 -9.10 -11.58 -6.45
C THR A 240 -8.69 -11.16 -7.85
N ALA A 241 -9.65 -10.80 -8.70
CA ALA A 241 -9.39 -10.27 -10.04
C ALA A 241 -8.55 -8.99 -10.03
N GLY A 242 -8.54 -8.23 -8.91
CA GLY A 242 -7.69 -7.05 -8.71
C GLY A 242 -6.32 -7.37 -8.09
N ASN A 243 -5.88 -8.63 -8.11
CA ASN A 243 -4.62 -9.11 -7.52
C ASN A 243 -4.50 -8.89 -6.01
N ALA A 244 -5.60 -8.74 -5.30
CA ALA A 244 -5.62 -8.77 -3.85
C ALA A 244 -5.56 -10.20 -3.34
N SER A 245 -4.57 -10.54 -2.55
CA SER A 245 -4.42 -11.87 -1.96
C SER A 245 -4.87 -11.88 -0.51
N TYR A 246 -5.58 -12.94 -0.11
CA TYR A 246 -5.97 -13.17 1.28
C TYR A 246 -5.99 -14.65 1.61
N ASP A 247 -5.74 -14.97 2.87
CA ASP A 247 -5.92 -16.30 3.43
C ASP A 247 -7.31 -16.37 4.08
N LEU A 248 -8.04 -17.46 3.84
CA LEU A 248 -9.34 -17.74 4.43
C LEU A 248 -9.27 -19.07 5.16
N ASP A 249 -9.51 -19.05 6.47
CA ASP A 249 -9.62 -20.25 7.32
C ASP A 249 -11.09 -20.46 7.66
N VAL A 250 -11.68 -21.51 7.11
CA VAL A 250 -13.10 -21.81 7.29
C VAL A 250 -13.28 -23.02 8.17
N ASN A 251 -14.20 -22.94 9.09
CA ASN A 251 -14.67 -24.03 9.93
C ASN A 251 -16.19 -24.04 9.97
N GLY A 252 -16.79 -25.21 9.78
CA GLY A 252 -18.24 -25.31 9.79
C GLY A 252 -18.74 -26.73 10.00
N VAL A 253 -20.01 -26.81 10.29
CA VAL A 253 -20.74 -28.06 10.44
C VAL A 253 -22.03 -27.98 9.62
N MET A 254 -22.37 -29.08 8.97
CA MET A 254 -23.61 -29.27 8.23
C MET A 254 -24.36 -30.48 8.80
N LEU A 255 -25.63 -30.29 9.07
CA LEU A 255 -26.56 -31.33 9.54
C LEU A 255 -27.70 -31.44 8.54
N GLY A 256 -28.03 -32.65 8.11
CA GLY A 256 -29.10 -32.87 7.15
C GLY A 256 -29.81 -34.17 7.32
N GLY A 257 -30.86 -34.31 6.54
CA GLY A 257 -31.61 -35.54 6.41
C GLY A 257 -32.06 -35.74 4.98
N ASP A 258 -31.91 -36.95 4.48
CA ASP A 258 -32.28 -37.33 3.11
C ASP A 258 -32.95 -38.71 3.07
N THR A 259 -33.57 -38.99 1.95
CA THR A 259 -34.15 -40.30 1.70
C THR A 259 -34.00 -40.66 0.22
N ARG A 260 -33.69 -41.93 -0.03
CA ARG A 260 -33.52 -42.48 -1.37
C ARG A 260 -34.73 -43.33 -1.75
N PHE A 261 -35.28 -43.04 -2.89
CA PHE A 261 -36.41 -43.79 -3.49
C PHE A 261 -35.92 -44.55 -4.71
N MET A 262 -36.15 -45.85 -4.76
CA MET A 262 -35.83 -46.67 -5.91
C MET A 262 -36.99 -46.63 -6.90
N THR A 263 -36.65 -46.56 -8.22
CA THR A 263 -37.59 -46.65 -9.33
C THR A 263 -37.09 -47.71 -10.34
N GLU A 264 -37.94 -48.11 -11.28
CA GLU A 264 -37.57 -49.12 -12.27
C GLU A 264 -36.35 -48.73 -13.11
N ASP A 265 -36.17 -47.44 -13.36
CA ASP A 265 -35.12 -46.87 -14.24
C ASP A 265 -33.99 -46.19 -13.45
N GLY A 266 -33.95 -46.35 -12.10
CA GLY A 266 -32.91 -45.77 -11.27
C GLY A 266 -33.35 -45.41 -9.86
N SER A 267 -32.85 -44.29 -9.34
CA SER A 267 -33.21 -43.80 -8.00
C SER A 267 -33.30 -42.28 -7.90
N TRP A 268 -34.08 -41.81 -6.95
CA TRP A 268 -34.12 -40.42 -6.53
C TRP A 268 -33.57 -40.29 -5.11
N LEU A 269 -32.79 -39.23 -4.83
CA LEU A 269 -32.43 -38.80 -3.49
C LEU A 269 -33.00 -37.40 -3.28
N ALA A 270 -33.76 -37.21 -2.19
CA ALA A 270 -34.29 -35.91 -1.81
C ALA A 270 -33.90 -35.61 -0.36
N GLY A 271 -33.47 -34.40 -0.07
CA GLY A 271 -33.04 -34.03 1.25
C GLY A 271 -33.01 -32.53 1.51
N VAL A 272 -32.86 -32.25 2.81
CA VAL A 272 -32.64 -30.89 3.33
C VAL A 272 -31.48 -30.89 4.30
N ALA A 273 -30.77 -29.77 4.38
CA ALA A 273 -29.70 -29.59 5.33
C ALA A 273 -29.63 -28.15 5.84
N MET A 274 -29.03 -27.96 6.98
CA MET A 274 -28.63 -26.66 7.51
C MET A 274 -27.16 -26.68 7.88
N SER A 275 -26.49 -25.54 7.74
CA SER A 275 -25.10 -25.42 8.16
C SER A 275 -24.83 -24.14 8.92
N SER A 276 -23.81 -24.20 9.75
CA SER A 276 -23.17 -23.04 10.38
C SER A 276 -21.71 -23.04 10.00
N ALA A 277 -21.21 -21.88 9.58
CA ALA A 277 -19.81 -21.70 9.20
C ALA A 277 -19.25 -20.42 9.78
N LYS A 278 -17.96 -20.47 10.13
CA LYS A 278 -17.13 -19.32 10.47
C LYS A 278 -15.92 -19.32 9.55
N GLY A 279 -15.60 -18.15 8.97
CA GLY A 279 -14.44 -17.94 8.15
C GLY A 279 -13.61 -16.79 8.69
N ASP A 280 -12.38 -17.05 9.07
CA ASP A 280 -11.41 -16.04 9.48
C ASP A 280 -10.58 -15.64 8.25
N MET A 281 -10.66 -14.37 7.87
CA MET A 281 -9.95 -13.80 6.73
C MET A 281 -8.73 -13.02 7.20
N THR A 282 -7.59 -13.25 6.55
CA THR A 282 -6.37 -12.50 6.81
C THR A 282 -5.81 -11.95 5.50
N THR A 283 -5.62 -10.65 5.43
CA THR A 283 -4.84 -9.96 4.39
C THR A 283 -3.47 -9.59 4.93
N MET A 284 -2.60 -8.99 4.12
CA MET A 284 -1.28 -8.54 4.55
C MET A 284 -1.35 -7.50 5.70
N GLN A 285 -2.45 -6.77 5.84
CA GLN A 285 -2.56 -5.63 6.79
C GLN A 285 -3.82 -5.62 7.63
N SER A 286 -4.76 -6.52 7.38
CA SER A 286 -6.05 -6.54 8.07
C SER A 286 -6.54 -7.96 8.31
N LYS A 287 -7.38 -8.10 9.31
CA LYS A 287 -8.11 -9.33 9.61
C LYS A 287 -9.59 -9.01 9.63
N GLY A 288 -10.41 -9.98 9.23
CA GLY A 288 -11.85 -9.91 9.30
C GLY A 288 -12.41 -11.30 9.51
N ASP A 289 -13.65 -11.36 9.95
CA ASP A 289 -14.37 -12.62 10.09
C ASP A 289 -15.71 -12.60 9.37
N THR A 290 -16.13 -13.78 8.96
CA THR A 290 -17.42 -14.02 8.34
C THR A 290 -18.11 -15.16 9.08
N GLU A 291 -19.28 -14.93 9.60
CA GLU A 291 -20.11 -15.96 10.21
C GLU A 291 -21.41 -16.10 9.44
N GLY A 292 -21.89 -17.31 9.31
CA GLY A 292 -23.13 -17.51 8.58
C GLY A 292 -23.84 -18.83 8.83
N TYR A 293 -25.10 -18.77 8.51
CA TYR A 293 -25.99 -19.93 8.52
C TYR A 293 -26.52 -20.13 7.12
N SER A 294 -26.68 -21.37 6.70
CA SER A 294 -27.33 -21.68 5.45
C SER A 294 -28.33 -22.80 5.57
N PHE A 295 -29.32 -22.74 4.69
CA PHE A 295 -30.31 -23.79 4.51
C PHE A 295 -30.22 -24.32 3.08
N HIS A 296 -30.26 -25.63 2.92
CA HIS A 296 -30.14 -26.32 1.65
C HIS A 296 -31.33 -27.24 1.41
N ALA A 297 -31.81 -27.26 0.20
CA ALA A 297 -32.72 -28.29 -0.30
C ALA A 297 -32.10 -28.91 -1.56
N TYR A 298 -32.07 -30.20 -1.66
CA TYR A 298 -31.40 -30.88 -2.76
C TYR A 298 -32.20 -32.09 -3.25
N LEU A 299 -31.97 -32.37 -4.55
CA LEU A 299 -32.58 -33.45 -5.27
C LEU A 299 -31.53 -34.04 -6.24
N SER A 300 -31.33 -35.34 -6.18
CA SER A 300 -30.50 -36.09 -7.13
C SER A 300 -31.31 -37.13 -7.87
N ARG A 301 -31.07 -37.26 -9.15
CA ARG A 301 -31.58 -38.33 -10.01
C ARG A 301 -30.42 -39.16 -10.52
N GLN A 302 -30.47 -40.48 -10.29
CA GLN A 302 -29.50 -41.40 -10.83
C GLN A 302 -30.26 -42.44 -11.71
N TYR A 303 -29.80 -42.65 -12.93
CA TYR A 303 -30.32 -43.61 -13.86
C TYR A 303 -29.50 -44.91 -13.85
N ASN A 304 -30.12 -46.04 -14.23
CA ASN A 304 -29.46 -47.35 -14.27
C ASN A 304 -28.30 -47.41 -15.31
N ASN A 305 -28.24 -46.50 -16.27
CA ASN A 305 -27.15 -46.36 -17.24
C ASN A 305 -25.96 -45.59 -16.74
N GLY A 306 -25.95 -45.14 -15.46
CA GLY A 306 -24.88 -44.41 -14.84
C GLY A 306 -24.99 -42.89 -14.97
N ILE A 307 -25.93 -42.35 -15.74
CA ILE A 307 -26.14 -40.87 -15.80
C ILE A 307 -26.79 -40.43 -14.51
N PHE A 308 -26.37 -39.25 -14.02
CA PHE A 308 -26.98 -38.60 -12.86
C PHE A 308 -27.15 -37.10 -13.05
N ILE A 309 -28.09 -36.53 -12.32
CA ILE A 309 -28.35 -35.09 -12.30
C ILE A 309 -28.54 -34.69 -10.84
N ASP A 310 -27.71 -33.78 -10.36
CA ASP A 310 -27.84 -33.21 -9.01
C ASP A 310 -28.30 -31.76 -9.11
N THR A 311 -29.24 -31.42 -8.24
CA THR A 311 -29.79 -30.06 -8.12
C THR A 311 -29.85 -29.69 -6.64
N ALA A 312 -29.41 -28.49 -6.31
CA ALA A 312 -29.52 -27.93 -4.98
C ALA A 312 -29.93 -26.46 -5.03
N ALA A 313 -30.71 -26.05 -4.06
CA ALA A 313 -31.00 -24.67 -3.75
C ALA A 313 -30.42 -24.35 -2.39
N GLN A 314 -29.73 -23.21 -2.27
CA GLN A 314 -29.08 -22.76 -1.06
C GLN A 314 -29.54 -21.35 -0.72
N PHE A 315 -29.94 -21.14 0.52
CA PHE A 315 -30.20 -19.84 1.11
C PHE A 315 -29.14 -19.58 2.17
N VAL A 316 -28.42 -18.47 2.04
CA VAL A 316 -27.29 -18.13 2.92
C VAL A 316 -27.55 -16.79 3.59
N SER A 317 -27.39 -16.74 4.90
CA SER A 317 -27.32 -15.51 5.69
C SER A 317 -25.92 -15.39 6.27
N LEU A 318 -25.19 -14.34 5.86
CA LEU A 318 -23.82 -14.09 6.25
C LEU A 318 -23.71 -12.73 6.95
N GLN A 319 -22.93 -12.69 8.02
CA GLN A 319 -22.53 -11.48 8.72
C GLN A 319 -21.01 -11.35 8.63
N GLN A 320 -20.53 -10.14 8.40
CA GLN A 320 -19.11 -9.86 8.30
C GLN A 320 -18.72 -8.77 9.31
N HIS A 321 -17.53 -8.95 9.89
CA HIS A 321 -16.88 -7.99 10.75
C HIS A 321 -15.44 -7.82 10.29
N GLY A 322 -14.93 -6.58 10.25
CA GLY A 322 -13.59 -6.25 9.79
C GLY A 322 -13.09 -4.95 10.41
#